data_4255d5ac8a3eedb6ab4412dcb15b956a
#
_entry.id   4255d5ac8a3eedb6ab4412dcb15b956a
#
_cell.length_a   1.000
_cell.length_b   1.000
_cell.length_c   1.000
_cell.angle_alpha   90.00
_cell.angle_beta   90.00
_cell.angle_gamma   90.00
#
_symmetry.space_group_name_H-M   'P 1'
#
loop_
_entity.id
_entity.type
_entity.pdbx_description
1 polymer ?
#
loop_
_entity_poly.entity_id
_entity_poly.type
_entity_poly.pdbx_seq_one_letter_code
_entity_poly.pdbx_strand_id
1 'polypeptide(L)'
;MTRYLLSKLGQAIVTIVLVVLVVFTLLRFMPTAGYFSKEQYKTMTDAEKTAYLRNMGVLDPMPVQLQKFVSGLFHGDLGRSITLYPNMPISNVLGEKIQYSLLLNFISWFTAAIIGMPLGVAMAKNKSGLVDGLGTLYVVLIRSIPSIIIHFFIQVFLSKWFNLPMLFYMDQPISWLLPIVSMSIGSIAGYATWLRRYIVDEENKDYIKFATVKGLPKAFIMWRHIFRNAIVPIAINIPSDFLLMLSGSLVIESLYAIPGTGGLLIKSITAMDNPLVQVLVLLYGALSVLGVFLRDIVVSFVDPRIKLVASNN
;
A
#
# COMPACT_ATOMS: atom_id res chain seq x y z
N MET A 1 24.77 -12.89 8.61
CA MET A 1 23.98 -11.90 7.83
C MET A 1 23.63 -12.42 6.44
N THR A 2 24.60 -12.83 5.62
CA THR A 2 24.37 -13.37 4.27
C THR A 2 23.39 -14.56 4.26
N ARG A 3 23.57 -15.54 5.15
CA ARG A 3 22.69 -16.73 5.26
C ARG A 3 21.24 -16.34 5.61
N TYR A 4 21.06 -15.35 6.51
CA TYR A 4 19.73 -14.82 6.85
C TYR A 4 19.06 -14.14 5.64
N LEU A 5 19.80 -13.24 4.93
CA LEU A 5 19.28 -12.56 3.74
C LEU A 5 18.97 -13.54 2.60
N LEU A 6 19.80 -14.56 2.38
CA LEU A 6 19.52 -15.62 1.40
C LEU A 6 18.26 -16.43 1.76
N SER A 7 18.08 -16.76 3.04
CA SER A 7 16.86 -17.44 3.52
C SER A 7 15.62 -16.55 3.28
N LYS A 8 15.71 -15.25 3.59
CA LYS A 8 14.60 -14.29 3.34
C LYS A 8 14.32 -14.08 1.87
N LEU A 9 15.36 -14.04 1.04
CA LEU A 9 15.20 -13.99 -0.42
C LEU A 9 14.50 -15.27 -0.93
N GLY A 10 14.92 -16.45 -0.46
CA GLY A 10 14.26 -17.71 -0.80
C GLY A 10 12.78 -17.73 -0.38
N GLN A 11 12.46 -17.25 0.83
CA GLN A 11 11.07 -17.12 1.28
C GLN A 11 10.26 -16.14 0.39
N ALA A 12 10.84 -15.00 0.03
CA ALA A 12 10.18 -14.03 -0.86
C ALA A 12 9.92 -14.63 -2.25
N ILE A 13 10.88 -15.34 -2.83
CA ILE A 13 10.72 -16.01 -4.14
C ILE A 13 9.61 -17.05 -4.06
N VAL A 14 9.62 -17.93 -3.06
CA VAL A 14 8.58 -18.94 -2.87
C VAL A 14 7.21 -18.29 -2.71
N THR A 15 7.12 -17.22 -1.93
CA THR A 15 5.86 -16.49 -1.72
C THR A 15 5.38 -15.85 -3.04
N ILE A 16 6.26 -15.24 -3.83
CA ILE A 16 5.88 -14.67 -5.15
C ILE A 16 5.37 -15.78 -6.08
N VAL A 17 6.05 -16.92 -6.13
CA VAL A 17 5.60 -18.06 -6.95
C VAL A 17 4.22 -18.54 -6.51
N LEU A 18 3.98 -18.67 -5.21
CA LEU A 18 2.68 -19.05 -4.67
C LEU A 18 1.60 -18.00 -5.00
N VAL A 19 1.90 -16.71 -4.86
CA VAL A 19 0.97 -15.62 -5.22
C VAL A 19 0.63 -15.69 -6.71
N VAL A 20 1.63 -15.86 -7.58
CA VAL A 20 1.40 -16.01 -9.02
C VAL A 20 0.49 -17.20 -9.33
N LEU A 21 0.78 -18.37 -8.73
CA LEU A 21 -0.01 -19.59 -8.95
C LEU A 21 -1.46 -19.43 -8.47
N VAL A 22 -1.64 -18.91 -7.25
CA VAL A 22 -2.98 -18.74 -6.67
C VAL A 22 -3.79 -17.71 -7.46
N VAL A 23 -3.21 -16.54 -7.71
CA VAL A 23 -3.90 -15.46 -8.44
C VAL A 23 -4.20 -15.89 -9.86
N PHE A 24 -3.24 -16.49 -10.56
CA PHE A 24 -3.45 -17.02 -11.89
C PHE A 24 -4.60 -18.02 -11.93
N THR A 25 -4.62 -18.98 -11.00
CA THR A 25 -5.67 -19.99 -10.91
C THR A 25 -7.04 -19.37 -10.63
N LEU A 26 -7.13 -18.47 -9.63
CA LEU A 26 -8.40 -17.82 -9.28
C LEU A 26 -8.96 -16.98 -10.43
N LEU A 27 -8.13 -16.29 -11.17
CA LEU A 27 -8.57 -15.47 -12.30
C LEU A 27 -9.08 -16.30 -13.48
N ARG A 28 -8.74 -17.60 -13.56
CA ARG A 28 -9.34 -18.51 -14.56
C ARG A 28 -10.80 -18.87 -14.28
N PHE A 29 -11.28 -18.63 -13.08
CA PHE A 29 -12.71 -18.72 -12.77
C PHE A 29 -13.51 -17.47 -13.15
N MET A 30 -12.85 -16.41 -13.61
CA MET A 30 -13.56 -15.24 -14.13
C MET A 30 -14.27 -15.56 -15.45
N PRO A 31 -15.43 -14.92 -15.71
CA PRO A 31 -16.16 -15.13 -16.94
C PRO A 31 -15.31 -14.88 -18.19
N THR A 32 -15.39 -15.79 -19.16
CA THR A 32 -14.68 -15.66 -20.44
C THR A 32 -15.15 -14.46 -21.27
N ALA A 33 -16.32 -13.89 -20.96
CA ALA A 33 -16.81 -12.65 -21.54
C ALA A 33 -15.81 -11.48 -21.40
N GLY A 34 -14.97 -11.49 -20.36
CA GLY A 34 -13.95 -10.48 -20.12
C GLY A 34 -12.75 -10.52 -21.09
N TYR A 35 -12.73 -11.45 -22.02
CA TYR A 35 -11.74 -11.50 -23.10
C TYR A 35 -12.27 -10.91 -24.41
N PHE A 36 -13.48 -10.35 -24.41
CA PHE A 36 -14.10 -9.72 -25.58
C PHE A 36 -14.40 -8.25 -25.30
N SER A 37 -14.35 -7.41 -26.33
CA SER A 37 -15.01 -6.11 -26.27
C SER A 37 -16.52 -6.29 -26.18
N LYS A 38 -17.26 -5.30 -25.67
CA LYS A 38 -18.72 -5.36 -25.56
C LYS A 38 -19.41 -5.59 -26.93
N GLU A 39 -18.82 -5.04 -27.99
CA GLU A 39 -19.32 -5.20 -29.36
C GLU A 39 -19.04 -6.62 -29.88
N GLN A 40 -17.82 -7.09 -29.78
CA GLN A 40 -17.42 -8.43 -30.16
C GLN A 40 -18.30 -9.51 -29.50
N TYR A 41 -18.52 -9.36 -28.18
CA TYR A 41 -19.33 -10.34 -27.45
C TYR A 41 -20.77 -10.43 -27.93
N LYS A 42 -21.35 -9.29 -28.41
CA LYS A 42 -22.72 -9.24 -28.92
C LYS A 42 -22.86 -9.70 -30.38
N THR A 43 -21.86 -9.45 -31.21
CA THR A 43 -21.91 -9.68 -32.65
C THR A 43 -21.39 -11.06 -33.08
N MET A 44 -20.44 -11.61 -32.31
CA MET A 44 -19.86 -12.91 -32.62
C MET A 44 -20.81 -14.07 -32.29
N THR A 45 -20.83 -15.06 -33.17
CA THR A 45 -21.46 -16.36 -32.90
C THR A 45 -20.67 -17.16 -31.87
N ASP A 46 -21.27 -18.16 -31.26
CA ASP A 46 -20.60 -18.99 -30.25
C ASP A 46 -19.40 -19.77 -30.82
N ALA A 47 -19.46 -20.15 -32.10
CA ALA A 47 -18.32 -20.76 -32.81
C ALA A 47 -17.17 -19.78 -32.97
N GLU A 48 -17.46 -18.54 -33.37
CA GLU A 48 -16.43 -17.48 -33.51
C GLU A 48 -15.83 -17.12 -32.15
N LYS A 49 -16.62 -17.01 -31.09
CA LYS A 49 -16.14 -16.80 -29.70
C LYS A 49 -15.17 -17.90 -29.27
N THR A 50 -15.53 -19.17 -29.54
CA THR A 50 -14.68 -20.31 -29.21
C THR A 50 -13.37 -20.29 -29.98
N ALA A 51 -13.42 -19.98 -31.28
CA ALA A 51 -12.23 -19.85 -32.12
C ALA A 51 -11.32 -18.70 -31.64
N TYR A 52 -11.91 -17.56 -31.28
CA TYR A 52 -11.19 -16.40 -30.74
C TYR A 52 -10.48 -16.74 -29.43
N LEU A 53 -11.17 -17.34 -28.45
CA LEU A 53 -10.58 -17.77 -27.18
C LEU A 53 -9.46 -18.79 -27.37
N ARG A 54 -9.61 -19.70 -28.36
CA ARG A 54 -8.58 -20.67 -28.71
C ARG A 54 -7.34 -19.99 -29.28
N ASN A 55 -7.52 -19.02 -30.17
CA ASN A 55 -6.42 -18.25 -30.75
C ASN A 55 -5.67 -17.41 -29.69
N MET A 56 -6.38 -16.89 -28.68
CA MET A 56 -5.78 -16.21 -27.54
C MET A 56 -5.11 -17.17 -26.54
N GLY A 57 -5.26 -18.48 -26.71
CA GLY A 57 -4.74 -19.49 -25.79
C GLY A 57 -5.49 -19.57 -24.46
N VAL A 58 -6.67 -18.95 -24.33
CA VAL A 58 -7.50 -18.98 -23.11
C VAL A 58 -8.07 -20.38 -22.86
N LEU A 59 -8.26 -21.17 -23.92
CA LEU A 59 -8.74 -22.55 -23.87
C LEU A 59 -7.60 -23.59 -23.81
N ASP A 60 -6.35 -23.17 -23.80
CA ASP A 60 -5.21 -24.09 -23.64
C ASP A 60 -5.26 -24.74 -22.23
N PRO A 61 -4.62 -25.91 -22.06
CA PRO A 61 -4.42 -26.49 -20.73
C PRO A 61 -3.76 -25.49 -19.77
N MET A 62 -4.19 -25.45 -18.51
CA MET A 62 -3.73 -24.49 -17.51
C MET A 62 -2.19 -24.39 -17.36
N PRO A 63 -1.43 -25.49 -17.41
CA PRO A 63 0.05 -25.40 -17.38
C PRO A 63 0.64 -24.62 -18.58
N VAL A 64 0.06 -24.77 -19.77
CA VAL A 64 0.51 -24.08 -20.99
C VAL A 64 0.23 -22.60 -20.89
N GLN A 65 -0.97 -22.24 -20.39
CA GLN A 65 -1.32 -20.85 -20.17
C GLN A 65 -0.40 -20.18 -19.12
N LEU A 66 -0.12 -20.89 -18.02
CA LEU A 66 0.81 -20.42 -16.98
C LEU A 66 2.22 -20.21 -17.55
N GLN A 67 2.72 -21.17 -18.33
CA GLN A 67 4.04 -21.06 -18.97
C GLN A 67 4.12 -19.84 -19.90
N LYS A 68 3.11 -19.63 -20.75
CA LYS A 68 3.04 -18.47 -21.65
C LYS A 68 3.00 -17.16 -20.84
N PHE A 69 2.20 -17.11 -19.79
CA PHE A 69 2.08 -15.94 -18.93
C PHE A 69 3.40 -15.62 -18.22
N VAL A 70 4.03 -16.61 -17.57
CA VAL A 70 5.32 -16.44 -16.89
C VAL A 70 6.41 -16.04 -17.87
N SER A 71 6.46 -16.67 -19.05
CA SER A 71 7.41 -16.27 -20.12
C SER A 71 7.19 -14.82 -20.54
N GLY A 72 5.95 -14.38 -20.73
CA GLY A 72 5.62 -12.98 -21.04
C GLY A 72 6.14 -12.02 -19.98
N LEU A 73 5.93 -12.32 -18.70
CA LEU A 73 6.44 -11.51 -17.57
C LEU A 73 7.96 -11.31 -17.63
N PHE A 74 8.72 -12.37 -17.93
CA PHE A 74 10.18 -12.30 -18.05
C PHE A 74 10.66 -11.48 -19.26
N HIS A 75 9.84 -11.35 -20.29
CA HIS A 75 10.12 -10.50 -21.46
C HIS A 75 9.52 -9.09 -21.34
N GLY A 76 8.91 -8.76 -20.18
CA GLY A 76 8.27 -7.45 -19.97
C GLY A 76 6.94 -7.29 -20.71
N ASP A 77 6.39 -8.36 -21.28
CA ASP A 77 5.07 -8.35 -21.92
C ASP A 77 4.00 -8.65 -20.89
N LEU A 78 3.27 -7.60 -20.48
CA LEU A 78 2.15 -7.69 -19.57
C LEU A 78 0.82 -7.95 -20.29
N GLY A 79 0.84 -8.09 -21.61
CA GLY A 79 -0.36 -8.21 -22.43
C GLY A 79 -1.02 -6.86 -22.72
N ARG A 80 -2.25 -6.94 -23.25
CA ARG A 80 -3.03 -5.77 -23.67
C ARG A 80 -4.37 -5.73 -22.96
N SER A 81 -4.83 -4.53 -22.62
CA SER A 81 -6.20 -4.28 -22.15
C SER A 81 -7.20 -4.51 -23.28
N ILE A 82 -8.35 -5.09 -22.94
CA ILE A 82 -9.37 -5.46 -23.92
C ILE A 82 -10.57 -4.51 -23.89
N THR A 83 -11.05 -4.21 -22.68
CA THR A 83 -12.34 -3.52 -22.50
C THR A 83 -12.17 -2.05 -22.15
N LEU A 84 -11.30 -1.72 -21.16
CA LEU A 84 -11.12 -0.34 -20.70
C LEU A 84 -10.26 0.50 -21.62
N TYR A 85 -9.19 -0.07 -22.14
CA TYR A 85 -8.23 0.59 -23.03
C TYR A 85 -7.96 -0.31 -24.23
N PRO A 86 -8.91 -0.44 -25.17
CA PRO A 86 -8.87 -1.45 -26.22
C PRO A 86 -7.52 -1.47 -26.95
N ASN A 87 -6.90 -2.64 -26.94
CA ASN A 87 -5.62 -2.91 -27.59
C ASN A 87 -4.40 -2.12 -27.09
N MET A 88 -4.51 -1.38 -25.95
CA MET A 88 -3.38 -0.66 -25.36
C MET A 88 -2.50 -1.63 -24.53
N PRO A 89 -1.17 -1.58 -24.64
CA PRO A 89 -0.29 -2.33 -23.76
C PRO A 89 -0.53 -1.97 -22.28
N ILE A 90 -0.65 -2.97 -21.43
CA ILE A 90 -0.95 -2.76 -20.00
C ILE A 90 0.19 -1.99 -19.31
N SER A 91 1.43 -2.17 -19.76
CA SER A 91 2.59 -1.40 -19.28
C SER A 91 2.40 0.11 -19.46
N ASN A 92 1.84 0.57 -20.57
CA ASN A 92 1.58 1.98 -20.84
C ASN A 92 0.45 2.50 -19.94
N VAL A 93 -0.63 1.72 -19.80
CA VAL A 93 -1.73 2.07 -18.89
C VAL A 93 -1.23 2.23 -17.47
N LEU A 94 -0.40 1.32 -16.99
CA LEU A 94 0.19 1.39 -15.65
C LEU A 94 1.13 2.59 -15.50
N GLY A 95 2.00 2.84 -16.48
CA GLY A 95 2.95 3.95 -16.45
C GLY A 95 2.28 5.31 -16.28
N GLU A 96 1.12 5.52 -16.94
CA GLU A 96 0.33 6.73 -16.78
C GLU A 96 -0.35 6.84 -15.41
N LYS A 97 -0.78 5.72 -14.81
CA LYS A 97 -1.59 5.71 -13.59
C LYS A 97 -0.74 5.71 -12.31
N ILE A 98 0.40 5.03 -12.33
CA ILE A 98 1.29 4.91 -11.16
C ILE A 98 1.72 6.27 -10.64
N GLN A 99 2.01 7.25 -11.50
CA GLN A 99 2.47 8.56 -11.09
C GLN A 99 1.45 9.30 -10.21
N TYR A 100 0.14 9.18 -10.48
CA TYR A 100 -0.91 9.79 -9.65
C TYR A 100 -0.99 9.15 -8.27
N SER A 101 -1.01 7.81 -8.23
CA SER A 101 -1.02 7.07 -6.96
C SER A 101 0.23 7.37 -6.14
N LEU A 102 1.42 7.34 -6.76
CA LEU A 102 2.68 7.61 -6.07
C LEU A 102 2.72 9.02 -5.51
N LEU A 103 2.35 10.03 -6.30
CA LEU A 103 2.38 11.44 -5.89
C LEU A 103 1.46 11.67 -4.68
N LEU A 104 0.19 11.29 -4.78
CA LEU A 104 -0.79 11.54 -3.72
C LEU A 104 -0.51 10.71 -2.46
N ASN A 105 -0.13 9.45 -2.61
CA ASN A 105 0.26 8.62 -1.46
C ASN A 105 1.51 9.16 -0.77
N PHE A 106 2.51 9.62 -1.53
CA PHE A 106 3.72 10.20 -0.96
C PHE A 106 3.42 11.49 -0.16
N ILE A 107 2.64 12.41 -0.73
CA ILE A 107 2.26 13.64 -0.04
C ILE A 107 1.44 13.32 1.22
N SER A 108 0.50 12.37 1.12
CA SER A 108 -0.35 11.96 2.25
C SER A 108 0.46 11.27 3.35
N TRP A 109 1.40 10.40 2.99
CA TRP A 109 2.31 9.74 3.91
C TRP A 109 3.19 10.76 4.66
N PHE A 110 3.75 11.72 3.92
CA PHE A 110 4.57 12.79 4.49
C PHE A 110 3.77 13.68 5.43
N THR A 111 2.55 14.05 5.04
CA THR A 111 1.59 14.79 5.87
C THR A 111 1.26 14.02 7.16
N ALA A 112 1.02 12.73 7.03
CA ALA A 112 0.74 11.87 8.17
C ALA A 112 1.94 11.77 9.13
N ALA A 113 3.16 11.69 8.61
CA ALA A 113 4.37 11.66 9.42
C ALA A 113 4.60 12.98 10.15
N ILE A 114 4.47 14.13 9.44
CA ILE A 114 4.67 15.47 10.02
C ILE A 114 3.64 15.78 11.13
N ILE A 115 2.43 15.30 11.02
CA ILE A 115 1.39 15.57 12.02
C ILE A 115 1.35 14.47 13.08
N GLY A 116 1.35 13.21 12.67
CA GLY A 116 1.15 12.06 13.55
C GLY A 116 2.33 11.80 14.50
N MET A 117 3.58 11.96 14.02
CA MET A 117 4.73 11.74 14.90
C MET A 117 4.84 12.80 15.99
N PRO A 118 4.77 14.13 15.72
CA PRO A 118 4.75 15.12 16.78
C PRO A 118 3.57 14.95 17.74
N LEU A 119 2.38 14.58 17.24
CA LEU A 119 1.23 14.26 18.07
C LEU A 119 1.54 13.11 19.03
N GLY A 120 2.13 12.02 18.55
CA GLY A 120 2.54 10.88 19.39
C GLY A 120 3.56 11.26 20.46
N VAL A 121 4.54 12.10 20.13
CA VAL A 121 5.50 12.66 21.10
C VAL A 121 4.80 13.53 22.13
N ALA A 122 3.88 14.40 21.71
CA ALA A 122 3.14 15.28 22.63
C ALA A 122 2.24 14.47 23.57
N MET A 123 1.57 13.44 23.08
CA MET A 123 0.78 12.50 23.89
C MET A 123 1.64 11.77 24.92
N ALA A 124 2.81 11.27 24.52
CA ALA A 124 3.74 10.58 25.42
C ALA A 124 4.25 11.50 26.54
N LYS A 125 4.66 12.73 26.19
CA LYS A 125 5.13 13.74 27.15
C LYS A 125 4.04 14.18 28.14
N ASN A 126 2.77 14.12 27.73
CA ASN A 126 1.63 14.54 28.56
C ASN A 126 0.77 13.32 28.95
N LYS A 127 1.42 12.21 29.27
CA LYS A 127 0.77 10.95 29.63
C LYS A 127 -0.28 11.15 30.71
N SER A 128 -1.51 10.66 30.46
CA SER A 128 -2.69 10.82 31.31
C SER A 128 -3.16 12.29 31.47
N GLY A 129 -2.62 13.25 30.73
CA GLY A 129 -3.05 14.64 30.70
C GLY A 129 -4.00 14.93 29.53
N LEU A 130 -4.35 16.22 29.36
CA LEU A 130 -5.32 16.67 28.35
C LEU A 130 -4.88 16.33 26.92
N VAL A 131 -3.61 16.53 26.56
CA VAL A 131 -3.09 16.25 25.20
C VAL A 131 -3.18 14.75 24.90
N ASP A 132 -2.83 13.90 25.87
CA ASP A 132 -2.97 12.46 25.75
C ASP A 132 -4.43 12.03 25.62
N GLY A 133 -5.32 12.63 26.43
CA GLY A 133 -6.75 12.37 26.37
C GLY A 133 -7.37 12.75 25.03
N LEU A 134 -7.10 13.96 24.51
CA LEU A 134 -7.61 14.42 23.22
C LEU A 134 -7.02 13.60 22.05
N GLY A 135 -5.72 13.31 22.07
CA GLY A 135 -5.10 12.45 21.08
C GLY A 135 -5.66 11.03 21.09
N THR A 136 -5.92 10.48 22.26
CA THR A 136 -6.57 9.16 22.41
C THR A 136 -8.01 9.19 21.89
N LEU A 137 -8.79 10.23 22.20
CA LEU A 137 -10.13 10.41 21.66
C LEU A 137 -10.12 10.44 20.13
N TYR A 138 -9.22 11.23 19.53
CA TYR A 138 -9.02 11.27 18.08
C TYR A 138 -8.74 9.88 17.51
N VAL A 139 -7.78 9.15 18.08
CA VAL A 139 -7.41 7.80 17.63
C VAL A 139 -8.59 6.83 17.73
N VAL A 140 -9.33 6.86 18.85
CA VAL A 140 -10.51 6.01 19.07
C VAL A 140 -11.57 6.31 18.03
N LEU A 141 -11.91 7.57 17.79
CA LEU A 141 -12.90 7.95 16.78
C LEU A 141 -12.51 7.46 15.38
N ILE A 142 -11.27 7.71 14.96
CA ILE A 142 -10.79 7.28 13.61
C ILE A 142 -10.79 5.76 13.45
N ARG A 143 -10.49 5.00 14.52
CA ARG A 143 -10.42 3.54 14.46
C ARG A 143 -11.77 2.84 14.67
N SER A 144 -12.73 3.50 15.34
CA SER A 144 -14.05 2.92 15.62
C SER A 144 -15.02 3.06 14.46
N ILE A 145 -14.82 4.06 13.59
CA ILE A 145 -15.69 4.31 12.45
C ILE A 145 -15.11 3.61 11.21
N PRO A 146 -15.90 2.89 10.41
CA PRO A 146 -15.44 2.34 9.14
C PRO A 146 -14.82 3.43 8.25
N SER A 147 -13.60 3.20 7.76
CA SER A 147 -12.81 4.22 7.05
C SER A 147 -13.54 4.83 5.85
N ILE A 148 -14.32 4.03 5.12
CA ILE A 148 -15.09 4.52 3.98
C ILE A 148 -16.11 5.61 4.38
N ILE A 149 -16.71 5.49 5.57
CA ILE A 149 -17.65 6.49 6.09
C ILE A 149 -16.89 7.79 6.39
N ILE A 150 -15.73 7.70 7.03
CA ILE A 150 -14.89 8.87 7.33
C ILE A 150 -14.51 9.58 6.02
N HIS A 151 -14.05 8.84 5.01
CA HIS A 151 -13.64 9.43 3.73
C HIS A 151 -14.80 10.11 3.01
N PHE A 152 -15.99 9.49 3.04
CA PHE A 152 -17.20 10.08 2.48
C PHE A 152 -17.61 11.36 3.23
N PHE A 153 -17.56 11.36 4.57
CA PHE A 153 -17.82 12.56 5.36
C PHE A 153 -16.83 13.68 5.05
N ILE A 154 -15.54 13.39 4.97
CA ILE A 154 -14.51 14.36 4.57
C ILE A 154 -14.86 14.95 3.20
N GLN A 155 -15.13 14.10 2.21
CA GLN A 155 -15.45 14.55 0.86
C GLN A 155 -16.67 15.47 0.82
N VAL A 156 -17.78 15.07 1.43
CA VAL A 156 -19.06 15.80 1.33
C VAL A 156 -19.07 17.04 2.22
N PHE A 157 -18.74 16.89 3.51
CA PHE A 157 -18.90 17.98 4.47
C PHE A 157 -17.79 19.04 4.35
N LEU A 158 -16.52 18.62 4.24
CA LEU A 158 -15.43 19.59 4.10
C LEU A 158 -15.50 20.29 2.74
N SER A 159 -15.87 19.58 1.66
CA SER A 159 -16.11 20.21 0.37
C SER A 159 -17.16 21.33 0.49
N LYS A 160 -18.30 21.05 1.13
CA LYS A 160 -19.39 22.02 1.30
C LYS A 160 -19.00 23.16 2.25
N TRP A 161 -18.37 22.88 3.38
CA TRP A 161 -18.04 23.90 4.40
C TRP A 161 -16.94 24.86 3.95
N PHE A 162 -15.94 24.33 3.22
CA PHE A 162 -14.79 25.11 2.77
C PHE A 162 -14.83 25.45 1.28
N ASN A 163 -15.94 25.16 0.59
CA ASN A 163 -16.11 25.37 -0.86
C ASN A 163 -14.96 24.76 -1.69
N LEU A 164 -14.57 23.52 -1.34
CA LEU A 164 -13.49 22.78 -2.00
C LEU A 164 -14.04 21.86 -3.08
N PRO A 165 -13.26 21.58 -4.15
CA PRO A 165 -13.64 20.60 -5.17
C PRO A 165 -13.84 19.22 -4.57
N MET A 166 -14.97 18.56 -4.87
CA MET A 166 -15.27 17.20 -4.41
C MET A 166 -14.43 16.14 -5.12
N LEU A 167 -14.01 16.41 -6.36
CA LEU A 167 -13.25 15.48 -7.19
C LEU A 167 -11.83 16.01 -7.39
N PHE A 168 -10.93 15.11 -7.71
CA PHE A 168 -9.54 15.41 -8.00
C PHE A 168 -9.37 15.94 -9.44
N TYR A 169 -8.59 17.01 -9.59
CA TYR A 169 -8.14 17.55 -10.87
C TYR A 169 -6.65 17.86 -10.80
N MET A 170 -5.87 17.35 -11.77
CA MET A 170 -4.40 17.48 -11.75
C MET A 170 -3.93 18.92 -11.87
N ASP A 171 -4.63 19.72 -12.66
CA ASP A 171 -4.38 21.15 -12.92
C ASP A 171 -4.86 22.09 -11.81
N GLN A 172 -5.57 21.56 -10.81
CA GLN A 172 -6.12 22.34 -9.69
C GLN A 172 -5.59 21.84 -8.35
N PRO A 173 -4.47 22.35 -7.85
CA PRO A 173 -3.86 21.88 -6.60
C PRO A 173 -4.79 21.92 -5.38
N ILE A 174 -5.75 22.82 -5.35
CA ILE A 174 -6.76 22.89 -4.27
C ILE A 174 -7.61 21.62 -4.20
N SER A 175 -7.84 20.93 -5.32
CA SER A 175 -8.58 19.67 -5.37
C SER A 175 -7.85 18.48 -4.74
N TRP A 176 -6.53 18.62 -4.48
CA TRP A 176 -5.73 17.58 -3.86
C TRP A 176 -5.89 17.52 -2.35
N LEU A 177 -6.40 18.61 -1.74
CA LEU A 177 -6.48 18.74 -0.28
C LEU A 177 -7.36 17.66 0.36
N LEU A 178 -8.58 17.46 -0.15
CA LEU A 178 -9.51 16.48 0.41
C LEU A 178 -9.00 15.03 0.26
N PRO A 179 -8.49 14.57 -0.89
CA PRO A 179 -7.82 13.29 -1.02
C PRO A 179 -6.65 13.10 -0.04
N ILE A 180 -5.76 14.11 0.07
CA ILE A 180 -4.60 14.05 0.97
C ILE A 180 -5.04 13.93 2.43
N VAL A 181 -6.01 14.74 2.88
CA VAL A 181 -6.58 14.64 4.23
C VAL A 181 -7.19 13.26 4.46
N SER A 182 -7.99 12.76 3.51
CA SER A 182 -8.60 11.44 3.59
C SER A 182 -7.57 10.31 3.70
N MET A 183 -6.50 10.36 2.89
CA MET A 183 -5.43 9.35 2.92
C MET A 183 -4.60 9.43 4.21
N SER A 184 -4.37 10.64 4.75
CA SER A 184 -3.46 10.84 5.88
C SER A 184 -4.11 10.62 7.24
N ILE A 185 -5.41 10.85 7.41
CA ILE A 185 -6.07 10.87 8.74
C ILE A 185 -5.91 9.55 9.51
N GLY A 186 -6.06 8.41 8.86
CA GLY A 186 -5.84 7.10 9.47
C GLY A 186 -4.38 6.83 9.84
N SER A 187 -3.46 7.25 8.98
CA SER A 187 -2.02 7.12 9.19
C SER A 187 -1.52 8.05 10.30
N ILE A 188 -2.08 9.26 10.44
CA ILE A 188 -1.82 10.17 11.57
C ILE A 188 -2.16 9.47 12.89
N ALA A 189 -3.36 8.88 12.98
CA ALA A 189 -3.79 8.12 14.16
C ALA A 189 -2.86 6.92 14.44
N GLY A 190 -2.39 6.26 13.39
CA GLY A 190 -1.41 5.18 13.46
C GLY A 190 -0.07 5.63 14.05
N TYR A 191 0.56 6.64 13.45
CA TYR A 191 1.85 7.17 13.92
C TYR A 191 1.76 7.72 15.34
N ALA A 192 0.69 8.46 15.67
CA ALA A 192 0.48 8.98 17.01
C ALA A 192 0.41 7.85 18.05
N THR A 193 -0.37 6.80 17.78
CA THR A 193 -0.54 5.65 18.70
C THR A 193 0.77 4.89 18.90
N TRP A 194 1.43 4.51 17.80
CA TRP A 194 2.61 3.66 17.89
C TRP A 194 3.80 4.40 18.47
N LEU A 195 4.03 5.65 18.07
CA LEU A 195 5.14 6.43 18.60
C LEU A 195 4.94 6.75 20.08
N ARG A 196 3.71 7.13 20.49
CA ARG A 196 3.38 7.28 21.91
C ARG A 196 3.72 6.02 22.71
N ARG A 197 3.29 4.86 22.22
CA ARG A 197 3.56 3.58 22.87
C ARG A 197 5.06 3.31 22.98
N TYR A 198 5.79 3.42 21.89
CA TYR A 198 7.24 3.16 21.89
C TYR A 198 8.01 4.12 22.77
N ILE A 199 7.62 5.40 22.83
CA ILE A 199 8.24 6.38 23.74
C ILE A 199 8.00 5.99 25.20
N VAL A 200 6.76 5.64 25.57
CA VAL A 200 6.43 5.24 26.94
C VAL A 200 7.14 3.93 27.32
N ASP A 201 7.20 2.96 26.42
CA ASP A 201 7.91 1.70 26.66
C ASP A 201 9.41 1.94 26.85
N GLU A 202 10.00 2.83 26.04
CA GLU A 202 11.43 3.16 26.10
C GLU A 202 11.79 3.97 27.35
N GLU A 203 10.92 4.89 27.78
CA GLU A 203 11.10 5.71 28.98
C GLU A 203 11.25 4.87 30.27
N ASN A 204 10.63 3.69 30.31
CA ASN A 204 10.67 2.77 31.45
C ASN A 204 11.93 1.89 31.52
N LYS A 205 12.83 1.96 30.54
CA LYS A 205 14.07 1.17 30.49
C LYS A 205 15.07 1.62 31.55
N ASP A 206 15.83 0.67 32.10
CA ASP A 206 16.79 0.95 33.18
C ASP A 206 17.89 1.93 32.77
N TYR A 207 18.39 1.85 31.52
CA TYR A 207 19.40 2.80 31.07
C TYR A 207 18.91 4.27 31.04
N ILE A 208 17.60 4.48 30.89
CA ILE A 208 16.98 5.83 31.00
C ILE A 208 16.97 6.29 32.47
N LYS A 209 16.66 5.37 33.42
CA LYS A 209 16.76 5.66 34.85
C LYS A 209 18.21 6.05 35.22
N PHE A 210 19.21 5.32 34.73
CA PHE A 210 20.63 5.66 34.94
C PHE A 210 21.01 7.02 34.35
N ALA A 211 20.50 7.35 33.14
CA ALA A 211 20.75 8.66 32.54
C ALA A 211 20.16 9.79 33.40
N THR A 212 18.97 9.57 33.99
CA THR A 212 18.32 10.51 34.88
C THR A 212 19.09 10.69 36.18
N VAL A 213 19.56 9.60 36.81
CA VAL A 213 20.40 9.65 38.03
C VAL A 213 21.73 10.37 37.78
N LYS A 214 22.30 10.27 36.58
CA LYS A 214 23.51 11.03 36.18
C LYS A 214 23.24 12.53 35.99
N GLY A 215 22.02 13.01 36.18
CA GLY A 215 21.69 14.44 36.09
C GLY A 215 21.60 14.97 34.66
N LEU A 216 21.42 14.09 33.64
CA LEU A 216 21.27 14.56 32.26
C LEU A 216 19.95 15.33 32.10
N PRO A 217 19.91 16.42 31.30
CA PRO A 217 18.71 17.19 31.06
C PRO A 217 17.60 16.34 30.43
N LYS A 218 16.34 16.50 30.91
CA LYS A 218 15.18 15.74 30.40
C LYS A 218 15.02 15.81 28.89
N ALA A 219 15.24 17.00 28.29
CA ALA A 219 15.17 17.18 26.84
C ALA A 219 16.24 16.35 26.10
N PHE A 220 17.47 16.30 26.63
CA PHE A 220 18.53 15.48 26.06
C PHE A 220 18.20 13.99 26.13
N ILE A 221 17.72 13.51 27.28
CA ILE A 221 17.27 12.12 27.47
C ILE A 221 16.16 11.79 26.45
N MET A 222 15.16 12.67 26.33
CA MET A 222 14.03 12.46 25.42
C MET A 222 14.50 12.31 23.96
N TRP A 223 15.28 13.25 23.43
CA TRP A 223 15.64 13.24 22.00
C TRP A 223 16.77 12.30 21.66
N ARG A 224 17.80 12.20 22.52
CA ARG A 224 19.01 11.42 22.25
C ARG A 224 18.87 9.93 22.58
N HIS A 225 18.11 9.61 23.63
CA HIS A 225 18.00 8.24 24.15
C HIS A 225 16.62 7.64 23.85
N ILE A 226 15.53 8.30 24.21
CA ILE A 226 14.18 7.73 24.09
C ILE A 226 13.71 7.77 22.63
N PHE A 227 13.62 8.96 22.03
CA PHE A 227 13.07 9.12 20.68
C PHE A 227 13.85 8.36 19.61
N ARG A 228 15.20 8.43 19.71
CA ARG A 228 16.06 7.71 18.77
C ARG A 228 15.77 6.20 18.70
N ASN A 229 15.47 5.58 19.83
CA ASN A 229 15.13 4.17 19.89
C ASN A 229 13.66 3.91 19.57
N ALA A 230 12.76 4.77 20.06
CA ALA A 230 11.33 4.67 19.83
C ALA A 230 10.92 4.81 18.36
N ILE A 231 11.69 5.55 17.54
CA ILE A 231 11.39 5.74 16.10
C ILE A 231 11.76 4.51 15.26
N VAL A 232 12.66 3.67 15.73
CA VAL A 232 13.21 2.54 14.97
C VAL A 232 12.13 1.59 14.46
N PRO A 233 11.16 1.11 15.25
CA PRO A 233 10.11 0.22 14.77
C PRO A 233 9.23 0.86 13.68
N ILE A 234 9.12 2.18 13.64
CA ILE A 234 8.41 2.92 12.58
C ILE A 234 9.28 2.99 11.33
N ALA A 235 10.55 3.38 11.48
CA ALA A 235 11.49 3.54 10.38
C ALA A 235 11.72 2.23 9.59
N ILE A 236 11.67 1.09 10.24
CA ILE A 236 11.80 -0.24 9.63
C ILE A 236 10.71 -0.50 8.58
N ASN A 237 9.52 0.07 8.73
CA ASN A 237 8.41 -0.13 7.79
C ASN A 237 8.44 0.82 6.58
N ILE A 238 9.21 1.90 6.61
CA ILE A 238 9.28 2.92 5.54
C ILE A 238 9.49 2.31 4.14
N PRO A 239 10.44 1.37 3.91
CA PRO A 239 10.63 0.79 2.58
C PRO A 239 9.42 0.01 2.07
N SER A 240 8.73 -0.70 2.97
CA SER A 240 7.49 -1.41 2.64
C SER A 240 6.37 -0.44 2.29
N ASP A 241 6.19 0.61 3.11
CA ASP A 241 5.18 1.65 2.88
C ASP A 241 5.41 2.32 1.53
N PHE A 242 6.67 2.64 1.19
CA PHE A 242 7.02 3.27 -0.08
C PHE A 242 6.66 2.41 -1.30
N LEU A 243 6.93 1.10 -1.26
CA LEU A 243 6.52 0.20 -2.34
C LEU A 243 4.99 0.10 -2.46
N LEU A 244 4.29 0.05 -1.33
CA LEU A 244 2.83 -0.04 -1.33
C LEU A 244 2.15 1.24 -1.83
N MET A 245 2.82 2.39 -1.82
CA MET A 245 2.32 3.62 -2.46
C MET A 245 2.03 3.43 -3.95
N LEU A 246 2.78 2.55 -4.64
CA LEU A 246 2.58 2.25 -6.05
C LEU A 246 1.25 1.54 -6.33
N SER A 247 0.72 0.80 -5.37
CA SER A 247 -0.56 0.11 -5.51
C SER A 247 -1.78 1.04 -5.38
N GLY A 248 -1.58 2.25 -4.87
CA GLY A 248 -2.65 3.23 -4.68
C GLY A 248 -3.63 2.86 -3.57
N SER A 249 -4.65 3.68 -3.43
CA SER A 249 -5.77 3.45 -2.52
C SER A 249 -7.04 3.14 -3.30
N LEU A 250 -7.52 1.88 -3.23
CA LEU A 250 -8.72 1.42 -3.92
C LEU A 250 -9.94 2.31 -3.65
N VAL A 251 -10.18 2.62 -2.38
CA VAL A 251 -11.38 3.35 -1.95
C VAL A 251 -11.26 4.84 -2.26
N ILE A 252 -10.15 5.47 -1.86
CA ILE A 252 -10.00 6.94 -1.97
C ILE A 252 -9.84 7.35 -3.43
N GLU A 253 -9.06 6.62 -4.21
CA GLU A 253 -8.91 6.92 -5.64
C GLU A 253 -10.23 6.79 -6.39
N SER A 254 -11.07 5.81 -6.03
CA SER A 254 -12.40 5.68 -6.62
C SER A 254 -13.34 6.77 -6.16
N LEU A 255 -13.30 7.15 -4.87
CA LEU A 255 -14.18 8.15 -4.27
C LEU A 255 -13.93 9.54 -4.86
N TYR A 256 -12.66 9.91 -5.04
CA TYR A 256 -12.26 11.23 -5.58
C TYR A 256 -12.03 11.24 -7.09
N ALA A 257 -12.33 10.13 -7.79
CA ALA A 257 -12.08 9.94 -9.23
C ALA A 257 -10.62 10.17 -9.64
N ILE A 258 -9.66 9.84 -8.76
CA ILE A 258 -8.23 9.94 -9.04
C ILE A 258 -7.86 8.89 -10.10
N PRO A 259 -7.18 9.28 -11.19
CA PRO A 259 -6.78 8.35 -12.25
C PRO A 259 -5.56 7.51 -11.86
N GLY A 260 -5.57 6.91 -10.66
CA GLY A 260 -4.50 6.10 -10.11
C GLY A 260 -4.67 4.60 -10.34
N THR A 261 -3.73 3.80 -9.82
CA THR A 261 -3.69 2.34 -9.98
C THR A 261 -4.73 1.62 -9.13
N GLY A 262 -5.05 2.13 -7.93
CA GLY A 262 -6.07 1.56 -7.06
C GLY A 262 -7.46 1.67 -7.67
N GLY A 263 -7.86 2.86 -8.12
CA GLY A 263 -9.13 3.07 -8.82
C GLY A 263 -9.22 2.30 -10.14
N LEU A 264 -8.06 2.08 -10.81
CA LEU A 264 -7.98 1.29 -12.03
C LEU A 264 -8.39 -0.16 -11.79
N LEU A 265 -7.99 -0.79 -10.67
CA LEU A 265 -8.38 -2.17 -10.36
C LEU A 265 -9.91 -2.32 -10.25
N ILE A 266 -10.58 -1.41 -9.54
CA ILE A 266 -12.05 -1.46 -9.42
C ILE A 266 -12.70 -1.32 -10.79
N LYS A 267 -12.23 -0.36 -11.60
CA LYS A 267 -12.75 -0.16 -12.97
C LYS A 267 -12.51 -1.37 -13.88
N SER A 268 -11.35 -2.01 -13.79
CA SER A 268 -11.04 -3.20 -14.60
C SER A 268 -11.89 -4.40 -14.22
N ILE A 269 -12.17 -4.61 -12.93
CA ILE A 269 -13.08 -5.67 -12.46
C ILE A 269 -14.51 -5.42 -12.96
N THR A 270 -15.03 -4.20 -12.80
CA THR A 270 -16.39 -3.85 -13.22
C THR A 270 -16.57 -3.88 -14.73
N ALA A 271 -15.53 -3.57 -15.48
CA ALA A 271 -15.50 -3.66 -16.94
C ALA A 271 -15.21 -5.08 -17.46
N MET A 272 -14.91 -6.02 -16.57
CA MET A 272 -14.48 -7.39 -16.91
C MET A 272 -13.24 -7.42 -17.83
N ASP A 273 -12.27 -6.52 -17.60
CA ASP A 273 -11.01 -6.53 -18.36
C ASP A 273 -10.02 -7.52 -17.72
N ASN A 274 -10.22 -8.81 -18.03
CA ASN A 274 -9.51 -9.91 -17.37
C ASN A 274 -7.98 -9.79 -17.44
N PRO A 275 -7.33 -9.44 -18.57
CA PRO A 275 -5.88 -9.27 -18.62
C PRO A 275 -5.39 -8.14 -17.71
N LEU A 276 -6.12 -7.01 -17.68
CA LEU A 276 -5.74 -5.86 -16.84
C LEU A 276 -5.92 -6.17 -15.35
N VAL A 277 -7.01 -6.85 -14.96
CA VAL A 277 -7.23 -7.33 -13.58
C VAL A 277 -6.08 -8.24 -13.16
N GLN A 278 -5.72 -9.21 -14.01
CA GLN A 278 -4.65 -10.17 -13.73
C GLN A 278 -3.33 -9.46 -13.41
N VAL A 279 -2.92 -8.52 -14.24
CA VAL A 279 -1.65 -7.80 -14.05
C VAL A 279 -1.68 -6.94 -12.80
N LEU A 280 -2.79 -6.21 -12.55
CA LEU A 280 -2.91 -5.36 -11.35
C LEU A 280 -2.85 -6.16 -10.05
N VAL A 281 -3.58 -7.28 -9.96
CA VAL A 281 -3.57 -8.12 -8.75
C VAL A 281 -2.20 -8.73 -8.50
N LEU A 282 -1.53 -9.19 -9.56
CA LEU A 282 -0.16 -9.73 -9.45
C LEU A 282 0.85 -8.65 -9.09
N LEU A 283 0.73 -7.45 -9.66
CA LEU A 283 1.57 -6.31 -9.31
C LEU A 283 1.46 -5.99 -7.82
N TYR A 284 0.23 -5.90 -7.28
CA TYR A 284 0.02 -5.61 -5.87
C TYR A 284 0.55 -6.71 -4.96
N GLY A 285 0.35 -7.97 -5.33
CA GLY A 285 0.93 -9.10 -4.63
C GLY A 285 2.46 -9.08 -4.61
N ALA A 286 3.08 -8.81 -5.75
CA ALA A 286 4.53 -8.70 -5.88
C ALA A 286 5.09 -7.53 -5.06
N LEU A 287 4.47 -6.34 -5.14
CA LEU A 287 4.85 -5.16 -4.34
C LEU A 287 4.74 -5.45 -2.84
N SER A 288 3.69 -6.15 -2.40
CA SER A 288 3.52 -6.54 -1.00
C SER A 288 4.65 -7.45 -0.52
N VAL A 289 4.97 -8.50 -1.28
CA VAL A 289 6.05 -9.45 -0.93
C VAL A 289 7.41 -8.76 -0.93
N LEU A 290 7.70 -7.94 -1.95
CA LEU A 290 8.93 -7.15 -2.02
C LEU A 290 9.02 -6.15 -0.86
N GLY A 291 7.91 -5.52 -0.47
CA GLY A 291 7.85 -4.63 0.69
C GLY A 291 8.23 -5.33 1.98
N VAL A 292 7.68 -6.53 2.23
CA VAL A 292 8.06 -7.36 3.39
C VAL A 292 9.54 -7.74 3.33
N PHE A 293 10.05 -8.13 2.18
CA PHE A 293 11.46 -8.48 1.99
C PHE A 293 12.39 -7.29 2.28
N LEU A 294 12.08 -6.09 1.76
CA LEU A 294 12.84 -4.88 2.05
C LEU A 294 12.81 -4.51 3.55
N ARG A 295 11.66 -4.66 4.20
CA ARG A 295 11.57 -4.49 5.65
C ARG A 295 12.50 -5.45 6.38
N ASP A 296 12.54 -6.73 6.00
CA ASP A 296 13.42 -7.73 6.61
C ASP A 296 14.91 -7.39 6.40
N ILE A 297 15.26 -6.81 5.25
CA ILE A 297 16.61 -6.27 4.99
C ILE A 297 16.93 -5.15 5.99
N VAL A 298 16.05 -4.16 6.14
CA VAL A 298 16.27 -3.04 7.07
C VAL A 298 16.38 -3.52 8.51
N VAL A 299 15.51 -4.45 8.93
CA VAL A 299 15.60 -5.08 10.26
C VAL A 299 16.97 -5.72 10.48
N SER A 300 17.54 -6.40 9.48
CA SER A 300 18.87 -7.02 9.61
C SER A 300 20.02 -6.05 9.82
N PHE A 301 19.87 -4.79 9.39
CA PHE A 301 20.85 -3.71 9.62
C PHE A 301 20.66 -3.03 10.96
N VAL A 302 19.40 -2.87 11.39
CA VAL A 302 19.04 -2.08 12.59
C VAL A 302 19.13 -2.92 13.87
N ASP A 303 18.78 -4.22 13.82
CA ASP A 303 18.81 -5.10 14.98
C ASP A 303 20.05 -6.01 14.97
N PRO A 304 21.08 -5.70 15.79
CA PRO A 304 22.29 -6.52 15.87
C PRO A 304 22.05 -7.92 16.45
N ARG A 305 20.92 -8.17 17.13
CA ARG A 305 20.61 -9.48 17.75
C ARG A 305 20.34 -10.55 16.71
N ILE A 306 19.86 -10.18 15.53
CA ILE A 306 19.63 -11.12 14.41
C ILE A 306 20.95 -11.75 13.95
N LYS A 307 22.08 -11.07 14.13
CA LYS A 307 23.41 -11.60 13.81
C LYS A 307 23.81 -12.76 14.71
N LEU A 308 23.34 -12.77 15.96
CA LEU A 308 23.71 -13.79 16.96
C LEU A 308 22.93 -15.11 16.77
N VAL A 309 21.65 -15.03 16.38
CA VAL A 309 20.82 -16.24 16.13
C VAL A 309 21.29 -16.97 14.86
N ALA A 310 21.79 -16.27 13.87
CA ALA A 310 22.33 -16.86 12.64
C ALA A 310 23.70 -17.54 12.80
N SER A 311 24.40 -17.32 13.93
CA SER A 311 25.70 -17.97 14.21
C SER A 311 25.57 -19.27 15.02
N ASN A 312 24.41 -19.55 15.61
CA ASN A 312 24.17 -20.70 16.46
C ASN A 312 23.37 -21.86 15.77
N ASN A 313 23.08 -21.72 14.49
CA ASN A 313 22.54 -22.74 13.59
C ASN A 313 23.43 -22.86 12.32
#